data_a87961b3358adfc4036f3f34582fee0e
#
_entry.id   a87961b3358adfc4036f3f34582fee0e
#
_cell.length_a   1.000
_cell.length_b   1.000
_cell.length_c   1.000
_cell.angle_alpha   90.00
_cell.angle_beta   90.00
_cell.angle_gamma   90.00
#
_symmetry.space_group_name_H-M   'P 1'
#
loop_
_entity.id
_entity.type
_entity.pdbx_description
1 polymer ?
#
loop_
_entity_poly.entity_id
_entity_poly.type
_entity_poly.pdbx_seq_one_letter_code
_entity_poly.pdbx_strand_id
1 'polypeptide(L)'
;IYQSFIDFEMESVDFDRIITGDLGAVGQKLLFELLDENHKDIKKNHMDCGMQIFDEESQDTHAGGSGCACSALMLSAVILPKLASGEWKRVLFVPTGALLSQVSANEGRTIPAIAHAVWLESGQE
;
A
#
# COMPACT_ATOMS: atom_id res chain seq x y z
N ILE A 1 -0.24 3.17 8.33
CA ILE A 1 -1.63 3.54 7.98
C ILE A 1 -2.37 4.02 9.22
N TYR A 2 -2.52 3.19 10.27
CA TYR A 2 -3.23 3.63 11.49
C TYR A 2 -2.65 4.92 12.08
N GLN A 3 -1.33 4.97 12.25
CA GLN A 3 -0.65 6.17 12.76
C GLN A 3 -0.83 7.38 11.83
N SER A 4 -0.85 7.15 10.52
CA SER A 4 -1.07 8.24 9.55
C SER A 4 -2.44 8.90 9.68
N PHE A 5 -3.48 8.12 10.00
CA PHE A 5 -4.81 8.68 10.26
C PHE A 5 -4.81 9.61 11.48
N ILE A 6 -4.05 9.25 12.51
CA ILE A 6 -3.90 10.07 13.72
C ILE A 6 -3.08 11.33 13.41
N ASP A 7 -1.93 11.17 12.76
CA ASP A 7 -0.98 12.26 12.49
C ASP A 7 -1.56 13.31 11.52
N PHE A 8 -2.40 12.87 10.57
CA PHE A 8 -3.05 13.76 9.61
C PHE A 8 -4.44 14.24 10.06
N GLU A 9 -4.95 13.74 11.19
CA GLU A 9 -6.32 14.00 11.66
C GLU A 9 -7.38 13.65 10.59
N MET A 10 -7.19 12.52 9.89
CA MET A 10 -8.02 12.06 8.79
C MET A 10 -8.52 10.63 8.99
N GLU A 11 -9.56 10.29 8.25
CA GLU A 11 -10.14 8.94 8.22
C GLU A 11 -9.98 8.32 6.82
N SER A 12 -10.28 7.02 6.71
CA SER A 12 -10.17 6.32 5.42
C SER A 12 -11.04 6.92 4.32
N VAL A 13 -12.18 7.49 4.68
CA VAL A 13 -13.14 8.11 3.74
C VAL A 13 -12.62 9.41 3.12
N ASP A 14 -11.60 10.01 3.68
CA ASP A 14 -11.00 11.25 3.18
C ASP A 14 -10.06 11.01 2.00
N PHE A 15 -9.73 9.74 1.73
CA PHE A 15 -8.87 9.33 0.64
C PHE A 15 -9.64 8.57 -0.43
N ASP A 16 -9.40 8.89 -1.71
CA ASP A 16 -9.93 8.11 -2.83
C ASP A 16 -9.29 6.71 -2.86
N ARG A 17 -8.02 6.63 -2.52
CA ARG A 17 -7.27 5.38 -2.42
C ARG A 17 -6.27 5.40 -1.28
N ILE A 18 -6.13 4.25 -0.63
CA ILE A 18 -5.06 3.93 0.32
C ILE A 18 -4.26 2.80 -0.31
N ILE A 19 -3.02 3.07 -0.70
CA ILE A 19 -2.25 2.20 -1.58
C ILE A 19 -1.03 1.67 -0.85
N THR A 20 -0.94 0.34 -0.74
CA THR A 20 0.24 -0.35 -0.20
C THR A 20 1.19 -0.83 -1.30
N GLY A 21 2.41 -1.16 -0.94
CA GLY A 21 3.48 -1.52 -1.86
C GLY A 21 3.31 -2.88 -2.50
N ASP A 22 3.66 -3.93 -1.78
CA ASP A 22 3.63 -5.31 -2.27
C ASP A 22 3.29 -6.29 -1.14
N LEU A 23 2.21 -6.02 -0.42
CA LEU A 23 1.69 -6.91 0.62
C LEU A 23 1.17 -8.23 0.04
N GLY A 24 0.60 -8.17 -1.15
CA GLY A 24 -0.10 -9.27 -1.78
C GLY A 24 -1.39 -9.64 -1.05
N ALA A 25 -2.10 -10.64 -1.55
CA ALA A 25 -3.40 -11.04 -1.00
C ALA A 25 -3.36 -11.46 0.47
N VAL A 26 -2.30 -12.15 0.88
CA VAL A 26 -2.12 -12.59 2.28
C VAL A 26 -1.86 -11.40 3.20
N GLY A 27 -0.92 -10.52 2.82
CA GLY A 27 -0.58 -9.34 3.62
C GLY A 27 -1.74 -8.34 3.69
N GLN A 28 -2.50 -8.19 2.61
CA GLN A 28 -3.72 -7.37 2.60
C GLN A 28 -4.75 -7.87 3.63
N LYS A 29 -4.98 -9.19 3.68
CA LYS A 29 -5.91 -9.78 4.66
C LYS A 29 -5.47 -9.48 6.09
N LEU A 30 -4.19 -9.69 6.40
CA LEU A 30 -3.64 -9.39 7.72
C LEU A 30 -3.73 -7.89 8.07
N LEU A 31 -3.49 -7.02 7.10
CA LEU A 31 -3.66 -5.57 7.27
C LEU A 31 -5.10 -5.22 7.66
N PHE A 32 -6.09 -5.81 6.99
CA PHE A 32 -7.50 -5.57 7.32
C PHE A 32 -7.85 -6.06 8.72
N GLU A 33 -7.40 -7.24 9.12
CA GLU A 33 -7.61 -7.78 10.46
C GLU A 33 -7.02 -6.85 11.54
N LEU A 34 -5.78 -6.38 11.36
CA LEU A 34 -5.11 -5.47 12.30
C LEU A 34 -5.78 -4.09 12.38
N LEU A 35 -6.31 -3.59 11.28
CA LEU A 35 -7.03 -2.32 11.28
C LEU A 35 -8.41 -2.45 11.88
N ASP A 36 -9.11 -3.57 11.65
CA ASP A 36 -10.40 -3.86 12.27
C ASP A 36 -10.30 -3.90 13.81
N GLU A 37 -9.19 -4.42 14.38
CA GLU A 37 -8.91 -4.38 15.83
C GLU A 37 -8.86 -2.95 16.38
N ASN A 38 -8.49 -1.99 15.54
CA ASN A 38 -8.43 -0.57 15.87
C ASN A 38 -9.64 0.23 15.37
N HIS A 39 -10.73 -0.47 15.00
CA HIS A 39 -11.96 0.13 14.48
C HIS A 39 -11.75 1.01 13.23
N LYS A 40 -10.78 0.63 12.38
CA LYS A 40 -10.50 1.30 11.10
C LYS A 40 -10.81 0.34 9.94
N ASP A 41 -11.62 0.79 8.99
CA ASP A 41 -11.94 0.04 7.77
C ASP A 41 -11.43 0.79 6.54
N ILE A 42 -10.61 0.11 5.75
CA ILE A 42 -10.08 0.62 4.47
C ILE A 42 -10.44 -0.25 3.27
N LYS A 43 -11.24 -1.30 3.48
CA LYS A 43 -11.51 -2.34 2.46
C LYS A 43 -12.07 -1.78 1.15
N LYS A 44 -12.85 -0.68 1.23
CA LYS A 44 -13.50 -0.08 0.06
C LYS A 44 -12.55 0.68 -0.86
N ASN A 45 -11.51 1.28 -0.32
CA ASN A 45 -10.60 2.15 -1.05
C ASN A 45 -9.13 1.70 -1.00
N HIS A 46 -8.87 0.52 -0.42
CA HIS A 46 -7.55 -0.08 -0.42
C HIS A 46 -7.17 -0.65 -1.79
N MET A 47 -5.91 -0.50 -2.15
CA MET A 47 -5.28 -1.09 -3.32
C MET A 47 -3.84 -1.51 -2.95
N ASP A 48 -3.39 -2.65 -3.44
CA ASP A 48 -2.01 -3.10 -3.26
C ASP A 48 -1.29 -3.15 -4.60
N CYS A 49 -0.12 -2.50 -4.70
CA CYS A 49 0.64 -2.45 -5.95
C CYS A 49 1.02 -3.85 -6.44
N GLY A 50 1.40 -4.75 -5.53
CA GLY A 50 1.77 -6.13 -5.87
C GLY A 50 0.61 -6.94 -6.45
N MET A 51 -0.62 -6.63 -6.05
CA MET A 51 -1.82 -7.27 -6.60
C MET A 51 -2.27 -6.64 -7.93
N GLN A 52 -1.84 -5.42 -8.23
CA GLN A 52 -2.27 -4.69 -9.43
C GLN A 52 -1.27 -4.76 -10.59
N ILE A 53 -0.01 -5.11 -10.32
CA ILE A 53 1.05 -5.06 -11.34
C ILE A 53 0.95 -6.21 -12.35
N PHE A 54 0.27 -7.28 -11.99
CA PHE A 54 0.03 -8.46 -12.83
C PHE A 54 -1.45 -8.78 -12.93
N ASP A 55 -1.83 -9.46 -13.99
CA ASP A 55 -3.15 -10.05 -14.15
C ASP A 55 -3.18 -11.45 -13.48
N GLU A 56 -3.85 -11.55 -12.34
CA GLU A 56 -3.94 -12.77 -11.56
C GLU A 56 -4.55 -13.93 -12.34
N GLU A 57 -5.54 -13.66 -13.20
CA GLU A 57 -6.25 -14.71 -13.96
C GLU A 57 -5.37 -15.35 -15.03
N SER A 58 -4.51 -14.56 -15.70
CA SER A 58 -3.71 -15.03 -16.84
C SER A 58 -2.25 -15.35 -16.50
N GLN A 59 -1.73 -14.89 -15.37
CA GLN A 59 -0.29 -14.91 -15.08
C GLN A 59 0.13 -15.77 -13.89
N ASP A 60 -0.82 -16.42 -13.19
CA ASP A 60 -0.56 -17.33 -12.05
C ASP A 60 0.45 -16.74 -11.02
N THR A 61 0.17 -15.54 -10.55
CA THR A 61 1.04 -14.83 -9.61
C THR A 61 0.77 -15.16 -8.14
N HIS A 62 -0.13 -16.11 -7.86
CA HIS A 62 -0.55 -16.51 -6.52
C HIS A 62 -1.03 -15.32 -5.68
N ALA A 63 -0.20 -14.86 -4.73
CA ALA A 63 -0.56 -13.76 -3.84
C ALA A 63 -0.31 -12.35 -4.42
N GLY A 64 0.28 -12.26 -5.60
CA GLY A 64 0.63 -11.01 -6.27
C GLY A 64 2.12 -10.87 -6.56
N GLY A 65 2.50 -9.80 -7.25
CA GLY A 65 3.89 -9.47 -7.55
C GLY A 65 4.59 -8.82 -6.38
N SER A 66 5.92 -8.91 -6.37
CA SER A 66 6.77 -8.28 -5.36
C SER A 66 8.08 -7.82 -5.99
N GLY A 67 8.79 -6.93 -5.32
CA GLY A 67 10.11 -6.48 -5.71
C GLY A 67 10.35 -5.00 -5.43
N CYS A 68 11.60 -4.61 -5.38
CA CYS A 68 12.02 -3.26 -4.99
C CYS A 68 11.49 -2.14 -5.91
N ALA A 69 11.12 -2.46 -7.14
CA ALA A 69 10.55 -1.51 -8.10
C ALA A 69 9.01 -1.52 -8.15
N CYS A 70 8.33 -2.46 -7.49
CA CYS A 70 6.89 -2.65 -7.59
C CYS A 70 6.11 -1.35 -7.28
N SER A 71 6.34 -0.78 -6.11
CA SER A 71 5.71 0.48 -5.69
C SER A 71 6.04 1.66 -6.61
N ALA A 72 7.30 1.76 -7.06
CA ALA A 72 7.75 2.85 -7.93
C ALA A 72 7.14 2.78 -9.33
N LEU A 73 7.00 1.57 -9.87
CA LEU A 73 6.33 1.34 -11.16
C LEU A 73 4.86 1.74 -11.09
N MET A 74 4.15 1.29 -10.06
CA MET A 74 2.74 1.63 -9.87
C MET A 74 2.54 3.12 -9.57
N LEU A 75 3.44 3.73 -8.80
CA LEU A 75 3.40 5.17 -8.55
C LEU A 75 3.49 5.95 -9.87
N SER A 76 4.48 5.65 -10.71
CA SER A 76 4.72 6.39 -11.95
C SER A 76 3.72 6.07 -13.07
N ALA A 77 3.32 4.81 -13.20
CA ALA A 77 2.47 4.37 -14.31
C ALA A 77 0.96 4.53 -14.05
N VAL A 78 0.53 4.53 -12.79
CA VAL A 78 -0.90 4.51 -12.43
C VAL A 78 -1.27 5.66 -11.51
N ILE A 79 -0.59 5.79 -10.37
CA ILE A 79 -1.02 6.69 -9.29
C ILE A 79 -0.87 8.16 -9.73
N LEU A 80 0.32 8.55 -10.15
CA LEU A 80 0.57 9.94 -10.58
C LEU A 80 -0.26 10.36 -11.81
N PRO A 81 -0.43 9.53 -12.85
CA PRO A 81 -1.34 9.87 -13.95
C PRO A 81 -2.79 10.07 -13.51
N LYS A 82 -3.31 9.25 -12.58
CA LYS A 82 -4.68 9.40 -12.07
C LYS A 82 -4.87 10.63 -11.20
N LEU A 83 -3.86 11.01 -10.42
CA LEU A 83 -3.84 12.30 -9.71
C LEU A 83 -3.75 13.47 -10.69
N ALA A 84 -2.88 13.39 -11.70
CA ALA A 84 -2.71 14.45 -12.69
C ALA A 84 -3.98 14.67 -13.55
N SER A 85 -4.72 13.63 -13.83
CA SER A 85 -6.00 13.73 -14.56
C SER A 85 -7.18 14.19 -13.68
N GLY A 86 -7.01 14.26 -12.36
CA GLY A 86 -8.08 14.56 -11.42
C GLY A 86 -9.06 13.40 -11.19
N GLU A 87 -8.77 12.20 -11.72
CA GLU A 87 -9.56 10.99 -11.42
C GLU A 87 -9.49 10.64 -9.93
N TRP A 88 -8.31 10.77 -9.34
CA TRP A 88 -8.11 10.73 -7.90
C TRP A 88 -7.67 12.11 -7.40
N LYS A 89 -8.19 12.50 -6.25
CA LYS A 89 -7.87 13.78 -5.61
C LYS A 89 -6.91 13.61 -4.46
N ARG A 90 -7.11 12.55 -3.65
CA ARG A 90 -6.30 12.28 -2.45
C ARG A 90 -5.94 10.80 -2.38
N VAL A 91 -4.67 10.53 -2.25
CA VAL A 91 -4.12 9.17 -2.13
C VAL A 91 -3.19 9.11 -0.93
N LEU A 92 -3.42 8.14 -0.04
CA LEU A 92 -2.45 7.77 0.96
C LEU A 92 -1.57 6.64 0.38
N PHE A 93 -0.33 6.97 0.04
CA PHE A 93 0.61 6.02 -0.52
C PHE A 93 1.57 5.51 0.54
N VAL A 94 1.57 4.20 0.77
CA VAL A 94 2.32 3.52 1.83
C VAL A 94 3.16 2.40 1.20
N PRO A 95 4.28 2.76 0.53
CA PRO A 95 5.15 1.77 -0.10
C PRO A 95 5.78 0.84 0.92
N THR A 96 6.30 -0.28 0.46
CA THR A 96 6.90 -1.31 1.31
C THR A 96 8.05 -0.76 2.13
N GLY A 97 7.99 -0.99 3.44
CA GLY A 97 8.98 -0.54 4.41
C GLY A 97 9.82 -1.67 5.03
N ALA A 98 9.67 -2.90 4.55
CA ALA A 98 10.39 -4.06 5.05
C ALA A 98 11.23 -4.70 3.95
N LEU A 99 12.50 -4.97 4.24
CA LEU A 99 13.37 -5.76 3.38
C LEU A 99 13.72 -7.06 4.10
N LEU A 100 13.38 -8.21 3.51
CA LEU A 100 13.74 -9.51 4.04
C LEU A 100 15.27 -9.69 3.97
N SER A 101 15.86 -10.00 5.10
CA SER A 101 17.31 -10.28 5.24
C SER A 101 17.52 -11.73 5.64
N GLN A 102 18.21 -12.50 4.81
CA GLN A 102 18.56 -13.87 5.11
C GLN A 102 19.46 -13.96 6.34
N VAL A 103 20.33 -12.99 6.54
CA VAL A 103 21.21 -12.93 7.72
C VAL A 103 20.38 -12.78 9.00
N SER A 104 19.45 -11.82 9.02
CA SER A 104 18.57 -11.61 10.18
C SER A 104 17.70 -12.83 10.46
N ALA A 105 17.18 -13.49 9.42
CA ALA A 105 16.39 -14.70 9.56
C ALA A 105 17.23 -15.86 10.16
N ASN A 106 18.43 -16.06 9.66
CA ASN A 106 19.36 -17.11 10.16
C ASN A 106 19.80 -16.86 11.61
N GLU A 107 19.86 -15.60 12.03
CA GLU A 107 20.20 -15.21 13.40
C GLU A 107 19.00 -15.18 14.35
N GLY A 108 17.80 -15.54 13.85
CA GLY A 108 16.56 -15.49 14.63
C GLY A 108 16.14 -14.07 15.06
N ARG A 109 16.60 -13.05 14.34
CA ARG A 109 16.25 -11.64 14.59
C ARG A 109 14.98 -11.26 13.86
N THR A 110 14.26 -10.29 14.44
CA THR A 110 13.16 -9.61 13.76
C THR A 110 13.69 -8.63 12.73
N ILE A 111 12.86 -8.35 11.70
CA ILE A 111 13.19 -7.38 10.67
C ILE A 111 12.52 -6.05 11.06
N PRO A 112 13.28 -4.94 11.16
CA PRO A 112 12.67 -3.63 11.32
C PRO A 112 11.84 -3.33 10.09
N ALA A 113 10.57 -2.98 10.30
CA ALA A 113 9.64 -2.69 9.24
C ALA A 113 8.85 -1.43 9.57
N ILE A 114 9.16 -0.33 8.88
CA ILE A 114 8.41 0.92 8.94
C ILE A 114 8.05 1.29 7.50
N ALA A 115 6.75 1.24 7.19
CA ALA A 115 6.24 1.73 5.93
C ALA A 115 5.87 3.22 6.08
N HIS A 116 6.71 4.09 5.54
CA HIS A 116 6.45 5.52 5.56
C HIS A 116 5.30 5.86 4.64
N ALA A 117 4.31 6.59 5.16
CA ALA A 117 3.16 7.04 4.39
C ALA A 117 3.41 8.42 3.79
N VAL A 118 2.97 8.59 2.55
CA VAL A 118 2.99 9.88 1.84
C VAL A 118 1.57 10.22 1.42
N TRP A 119 1.12 11.39 1.80
CA TRP A 119 -0.14 11.93 1.32
C TRP A 119 0.10 12.67 -0.01
N LEU A 120 -0.57 12.22 -1.06
CA LEU A 120 -0.51 12.79 -2.40
C LEU A 120 -1.86 13.43 -2.74
N GLU A 121 -1.82 14.65 -3.27
CA GLU A 121 -3.00 15.35 -3.76
C GLU A 121 -2.87 15.75 -5.23
N SER A 122 -4.01 15.77 -5.93
CA SER A 122 -4.05 16.36 -7.26
C SER A 122 -3.85 17.88 -7.17
N GLY A 123 -3.04 18.44 -8.06
CA GLY A 123 -2.84 19.90 -8.15
C GLY A 123 -3.96 20.66 -8.87
N GLN A 124 -5.07 20.00 -9.16
CA GLN A 124 -6.23 20.64 -9.82
C GLN A 124 -7.21 21.11 -8.75
N GLU A 125 -7.41 22.41 -8.65
CA GLU A 125 -8.49 23.06 -7.90
C GLU A 125 -9.85 22.82 -8.58
#